data_75af1b5182d07bdcceeda81afb7532ef
#
_entry.id   75af1b5182d07bdcceeda81afb7532ef
#
_cell.length_a   1.000
_cell.length_b   1.000
_cell.length_c   1.000
_cell.angle_alpha   90.00
_cell.angle_beta   90.00
_cell.angle_gamma   90.00
#
_symmetry.space_group_name_H-M   'P 1'
#
loop_
_entity.id
_entity.type
_entity.pdbx_description
1 polymer ?
#
loop_
_entity_poly.entity_id
_entity_poly.type
_entity_poly.pdbx_seq_one_letter_code
_entity_poly.pdbx_strand_id
1 'polypeptide(L)'
;MVKPGLLVRAIEQLRSWAENYQEVPLEEARKGMVIFTFGQSNSANHGWGNYTPKHKVYNYFEGKLYPSADPLIGATDNGGSVWNRLADKLIEDGCTGQVTIIPIGVGGVEISAWAKGGYLHNRLIETVEQLKEQHITPDCILWHQGESDNISNTSEENYIRMFETIREVFRSRGINSPIGVAVASYHPYCVNENEGNDPAIRNAQKKLAKNMMISLRGRTRTS
;
A
#
# COMPACT_ATOMS: atom_id res chain seq x y z
N MET A 1 -5.99 14.64 11.94
CA MET A 1 -4.51 14.45 11.89
C MET A 1 -4.13 13.39 12.92
N VAL A 2 -3.62 12.24 12.49
CA VAL A 2 -3.17 11.16 13.40
C VAL A 2 -1.93 11.66 14.14
N LYS A 3 -1.98 11.69 15.48
CA LYS A 3 -0.84 12.14 16.29
C LYS A 3 0.29 11.09 16.22
N PRO A 4 1.57 11.48 16.13
CA PRO A 4 2.70 10.54 16.08
C PRO A 4 2.68 9.47 17.18
N GLY A 5 2.25 9.80 18.38
CA GLY A 5 2.13 8.84 19.48
C GLY A 5 1.05 7.76 19.29
N LEU A 6 0.03 8.01 18.47
CA LEU A 6 -0.97 6.99 18.11
C LEU A 6 -0.40 6.00 17.10
N LEU A 7 0.45 6.46 16.18
CA LEU A 7 1.14 5.58 15.24
C LEU A 7 2.09 4.61 15.94
N VAL A 8 2.88 5.11 16.91
CA VAL A 8 3.79 4.26 17.71
C VAL A 8 3.00 3.15 18.42
N ARG A 9 1.89 3.49 19.08
CA ARG A 9 1.02 2.49 19.73
C ARG A 9 0.42 1.49 18.73
N ALA A 10 0.01 1.96 17.56
CA ALA A 10 -0.52 1.07 16.53
C ALA A 10 0.56 0.09 16.03
N ILE A 11 1.79 0.54 15.84
CA ILE A 11 2.91 -0.33 15.44
C ILE A 11 3.26 -1.34 16.55
N GLU A 12 3.28 -0.92 17.82
CA GLU A 12 3.50 -1.81 18.96
C GLU A 12 2.40 -2.89 19.05
N GLN A 13 1.16 -2.52 18.81
CA GLN A 13 0.06 -3.47 18.74
C GLN A 13 0.24 -4.47 17.58
N LEU A 14 0.69 -4.01 16.41
CA LEU A 14 0.96 -4.88 15.27
C LEU A 14 2.09 -5.88 15.56
N ARG A 15 3.13 -5.47 16.28
CA ARG A 15 4.20 -6.36 16.73
C ARG A 15 3.68 -7.42 17.68
N SER A 16 2.87 -7.03 18.66
CA SER A 16 2.21 -7.96 19.58
C SER A 16 1.30 -8.97 18.85
N TRP A 17 0.64 -8.55 17.77
CA TRP A 17 -0.12 -9.49 16.93
C TRP A 17 0.79 -10.46 16.20
N ALA A 18 1.89 -9.99 15.64
CA ALA A 18 2.85 -10.84 14.92
C ALA A 18 3.41 -11.97 15.80
N GLU A 19 3.61 -11.71 17.11
CA GLU A 19 4.08 -12.72 18.08
C GLU A 19 3.12 -13.93 18.23
N ASN A 20 1.85 -13.78 17.85
CA ASN A 20 0.87 -14.87 17.91
C ASN A 20 0.82 -15.73 16.63
N TYR A 21 1.56 -15.37 15.59
CA TYR A 21 1.57 -16.09 14.32
C TYR A 21 2.83 -16.93 14.17
N GLN A 22 2.70 -18.11 13.60
CA GLN A 22 3.84 -18.94 13.24
C GLN A 22 4.55 -18.33 12.03
N GLU A 23 5.83 -18.04 12.16
CA GLU A 23 6.67 -17.59 11.04
C GLU A 23 6.84 -18.71 10.01
N VAL A 24 6.88 -18.35 8.75
CA VAL A 24 7.26 -19.25 7.65
C VAL A 24 8.61 -18.82 7.08
N PRO A 25 9.35 -19.73 6.42
CA PRO A 25 10.64 -19.41 5.83
C PRO A 25 10.56 -18.22 4.87
N LEU A 26 11.45 -17.25 5.02
CA LEU A 26 11.43 -16.01 4.25
C LEU A 26 11.62 -16.23 2.74
N GLU A 27 12.28 -17.31 2.33
CA GLU A 27 12.42 -17.69 0.94
C GLU A 27 11.07 -17.96 0.24
N GLU A 28 10.00 -18.27 0.99
CA GLU A 28 8.66 -18.41 0.42
C GLU A 28 8.18 -17.08 -0.19
N ALA A 29 8.59 -15.93 0.36
CA ALA A 29 8.19 -14.63 -0.16
C ALA A 29 8.54 -14.43 -1.64
N ARG A 30 9.57 -15.12 -2.15
CA ARG A 30 10.11 -14.96 -3.51
C ARG A 30 9.58 -15.97 -4.52
N LYS A 31 8.75 -16.93 -4.10
CA LYS A 31 8.26 -18.02 -4.97
C LYS A 31 7.01 -17.66 -5.77
N GLY A 32 6.44 -16.47 -5.57
CA GLY A 32 5.24 -16.01 -6.23
C GLY A 32 5.24 -14.50 -6.42
N MET A 33 4.06 -13.93 -6.64
CA MET A 33 3.90 -12.49 -6.82
C MET A 33 4.05 -11.75 -5.49
N VAL A 34 4.85 -10.71 -5.48
CA VAL A 34 5.05 -9.81 -4.32
C VAL A 34 4.33 -8.49 -4.55
N ILE A 35 3.41 -8.13 -3.67
CA ILE A 35 2.59 -6.92 -3.76
C ILE A 35 2.88 -6.01 -2.57
N PHE A 36 3.38 -4.81 -2.83
CA PHE A 36 3.56 -3.78 -1.82
C PHE A 36 2.32 -2.87 -1.78
N THR A 37 1.69 -2.72 -0.61
CA THR A 37 0.44 -1.96 -0.48
C THR A 37 0.53 -0.89 0.59
N PHE A 38 0.13 0.34 0.26
CA PHE A 38 0.15 1.45 1.20
C PHE A 38 -0.81 2.57 0.80
N GLY A 39 -1.00 3.53 1.68
CA GLY A 39 -1.93 4.64 1.51
C GLY A 39 -2.70 4.92 2.80
N GLN A 40 -4.02 5.09 2.73
CA GLN A 40 -4.85 5.35 3.90
C GLN A 40 -5.79 4.17 4.25
N SER A 41 -6.93 4.44 4.88
CA SER A 41 -7.88 3.43 5.40
C SER A 41 -8.25 2.36 4.38
N ASN A 42 -8.52 2.73 3.13
CA ASN A 42 -8.89 1.78 2.07
C ASN A 42 -7.71 0.87 1.63
N SER A 43 -6.48 1.19 2.00
CA SER A 43 -5.32 0.30 1.82
C SER A 43 -4.91 -0.42 3.10
N ALA A 44 -5.64 -0.23 4.20
CA ALA A 44 -5.38 -0.81 5.50
C ALA A 44 -6.52 -1.78 5.92
N ASN A 45 -6.68 -2.03 7.20
CA ASN A 45 -7.65 -2.99 7.75
C ASN A 45 -8.97 -2.33 8.18
N HIS A 46 -9.51 -1.42 7.36
CA HIS A 46 -10.76 -0.71 7.66
C HIS A 46 -11.97 -1.26 6.92
N GLY A 47 -11.81 -2.37 6.19
CA GLY A 47 -12.90 -3.00 5.46
C GLY A 47 -13.85 -3.76 6.39
N TRP A 48 -15.05 -3.99 5.89
CA TRP A 48 -16.05 -4.78 6.61
C TRP A 48 -15.76 -6.29 6.48
N GLY A 49 -15.72 -6.97 7.62
CA GLY A 49 -15.55 -8.43 7.71
C GLY A 49 -14.13 -8.91 7.39
N ASN A 50 -13.55 -9.68 8.30
CA ASN A 50 -12.23 -10.27 8.14
C ASN A 50 -12.27 -11.44 7.15
N TYR A 51 -11.17 -11.63 6.43
CA TYR A 51 -11.02 -12.67 5.43
C TYR A 51 -9.72 -13.44 5.63
N THR A 52 -9.81 -14.75 5.59
CA THR A 52 -8.63 -15.62 5.52
C THR A 52 -8.53 -16.17 4.11
N PRO A 53 -7.41 -15.99 3.42
CA PRO A 53 -7.21 -16.54 2.08
C PRO A 53 -7.38 -18.06 2.02
N LYS A 54 -7.89 -18.55 0.90
CA LYS A 54 -8.06 -19.98 0.60
C LYS A 54 -6.82 -20.60 -0.01
N HIS A 55 -5.93 -19.76 -0.56
CA HIS A 55 -4.73 -20.15 -1.26
C HIS A 55 -3.47 -19.75 -0.50
N LYS A 56 -2.30 -19.97 -1.08
CA LYS A 56 -1.02 -19.60 -0.50
C LYS A 56 -0.81 -18.09 -0.57
N VAL A 57 -1.24 -17.40 0.47
CA VAL A 57 -1.02 -15.96 0.63
C VAL A 57 -0.24 -15.74 1.91
N TYR A 58 0.79 -14.92 1.82
CA TYR A 58 1.66 -14.56 2.93
C TYR A 58 1.60 -13.07 3.21
N ASN A 59 1.83 -12.71 4.47
CA ASN A 59 1.97 -11.34 4.95
C ASN A 59 3.42 -11.11 5.40
N TYR A 60 4.09 -10.18 4.77
CA TYR A 60 5.43 -9.74 5.19
C TYR A 60 5.32 -8.59 6.18
N PHE A 61 6.04 -8.67 7.28
CA PHE A 61 6.13 -7.60 8.28
C PHE A 61 7.48 -7.61 8.99
N GLU A 62 8.18 -6.47 9.00
CA GLU A 62 9.46 -6.24 9.70
C GLU A 62 10.48 -7.38 9.52
N GLY A 63 10.71 -7.79 8.28
CA GLY A 63 11.73 -8.80 7.95
C GLY A 63 11.27 -10.24 8.09
N LYS A 64 10.04 -10.50 8.49
CA LYS A 64 9.46 -11.82 8.74
C LYS A 64 8.27 -12.08 7.83
N LEU A 65 7.96 -13.35 7.63
CA LEU A 65 6.87 -13.81 6.79
C LEU A 65 5.90 -14.67 7.61
N TYR A 66 4.60 -14.44 7.40
CA TYR A 66 3.51 -15.12 8.11
C TYR A 66 2.46 -15.61 7.12
N PRO A 67 1.70 -16.68 7.43
CA PRO A 67 0.46 -16.95 6.71
C PRO A 67 -0.46 -15.74 6.79
N SER A 68 -1.09 -15.36 5.67
CA SER A 68 -1.91 -14.15 5.64
C SER A 68 -3.33 -14.40 6.14
N ALA A 69 -3.83 -13.49 6.93
CA ALA A 69 -5.23 -13.37 7.32
C ALA A 69 -5.55 -11.90 7.65
N ASP A 70 -6.80 -11.49 7.59
CA ASP A 70 -7.21 -10.20 8.13
C ASP A 70 -7.34 -10.26 9.67
N PRO A 71 -6.93 -9.22 10.37
CA PRO A 71 -6.30 -8.02 9.88
C PRO A 71 -4.83 -8.25 9.45
N LEU A 72 -4.42 -7.62 8.34
CA LEU A 72 -3.04 -7.69 7.86
C LEU A 72 -2.06 -7.04 8.84
N ILE A 73 -1.02 -7.78 9.23
CA ILE A 73 0.03 -7.27 10.11
C ILE A 73 0.88 -6.27 9.33
N GLY A 74 1.00 -5.05 9.85
CA GLY A 74 1.71 -3.95 9.19
C GLY A 74 0.78 -2.82 8.72
N ALA A 75 -0.51 -3.05 8.54
CA ALA A 75 -1.50 -2.02 8.27
C ALA A 75 -2.34 -1.71 9.51
N THR A 76 -2.83 -0.49 9.63
CA THR A 76 -3.63 -0.07 10.81
C THR A 76 -5.05 -0.60 10.78
N ASP A 77 -5.66 -0.63 11.98
CA ASP A 77 -6.99 -1.14 12.28
C ASP A 77 -7.12 -2.67 12.29
N ASN A 78 -8.30 -3.18 12.67
CA ASN A 78 -8.54 -4.59 12.99
C ASN A 78 -9.67 -5.25 12.18
N GLY A 79 -10.13 -4.59 11.14
CA GLY A 79 -11.13 -5.10 10.19
C GLY A 79 -10.52 -5.84 9.00
N GLY A 80 -11.30 -6.01 7.95
CA GLY A 80 -10.86 -6.66 6.72
C GLY A 80 -10.06 -5.75 5.80
N SER A 81 -9.32 -6.37 4.89
CA SER A 81 -8.60 -5.71 3.81
C SER A 81 -9.10 -6.17 2.43
N VAL A 82 -8.84 -5.36 1.40
CA VAL A 82 -9.09 -5.77 0.01
C VAL A 82 -7.99 -6.69 -0.52
N TRP A 83 -6.81 -6.69 0.12
CA TRP A 83 -5.60 -7.29 -0.43
C TRP A 83 -5.60 -8.81 -0.35
N ASN A 84 -6.11 -9.38 0.72
CA ASN A 84 -6.26 -10.85 0.85
C ASN A 84 -7.23 -11.40 -0.20
N ARG A 85 -8.32 -10.68 -0.48
CA ARG A 85 -9.28 -11.04 -1.53
C ARG A 85 -8.69 -10.89 -2.93
N LEU A 86 -7.92 -9.83 -3.16
CA LEU A 86 -7.19 -9.63 -4.41
C LEU A 86 -6.18 -10.76 -4.64
N ALA A 87 -5.43 -11.14 -3.61
CA ALA A 87 -4.43 -12.20 -3.68
C ALA A 87 -5.06 -13.54 -4.08
N ASP A 88 -6.16 -13.94 -3.44
CA ASP A 88 -6.88 -15.16 -3.81
C ASP A 88 -7.37 -15.08 -5.27
N LYS A 89 -7.92 -13.94 -5.67
CA LYS A 89 -8.41 -13.75 -7.05
C LYS A 89 -7.29 -13.85 -8.09
N LEU A 90 -6.10 -13.33 -7.81
CA LEU A 90 -4.93 -13.44 -8.70
C LEU A 90 -4.47 -14.90 -8.85
N ILE A 91 -4.55 -15.69 -7.77
CA ILE A 91 -4.21 -17.12 -7.81
C ILE A 91 -5.30 -17.91 -8.57
N GLU A 92 -6.58 -17.65 -8.28
CA GLU A 92 -7.72 -18.28 -8.97
C GLU A 92 -7.70 -18.02 -10.48
N ASP A 93 -7.30 -16.81 -10.90
CA ASP A 93 -7.18 -16.44 -12.31
C ASP A 93 -5.88 -16.97 -12.98
N GLY A 94 -5.05 -17.71 -12.25
CA GLY A 94 -3.80 -18.29 -12.78
C GLY A 94 -2.69 -17.28 -13.02
N CYS A 95 -2.76 -16.07 -12.47
CA CYS A 95 -1.72 -15.06 -12.61
C CYS A 95 -0.44 -15.45 -11.85
N THR A 96 -0.57 -16.18 -10.77
CA THR A 96 0.54 -16.68 -9.92
C THR A 96 0.08 -17.89 -9.11
N GLY A 97 1.03 -18.68 -8.59
CA GLY A 97 0.72 -19.79 -7.67
C GLY A 97 0.65 -19.39 -6.19
N GLN A 98 1.18 -18.22 -5.84
CA GLN A 98 1.11 -17.66 -4.48
C GLN A 98 1.32 -16.15 -4.50
N VAL A 99 0.94 -15.48 -3.42
CA VAL A 99 1.10 -14.02 -3.25
C VAL A 99 1.74 -13.71 -1.90
N THR A 100 2.68 -12.78 -1.88
CA THR A 100 3.19 -12.13 -0.66
C THR A 100 2.72 -10.68 -0.63
N ILE A 101 2.03 -10.30 0.42
CA ILE A 101 1.54 -8.93 0.65
C ILE A 101 2.47 -8.23 1.64
N ILE A 102 2.88 -7.00 1.31
CA ILE A 102 3.67 -6.11 2.17
C ILE A 102 2.78 -4.91 2.52
N PRO A 103 1.95 -4.98 3.58
CA PRO A 103 0.97 -3.96 3.89
C PRO A 103 1.53 -2.97 4.90
N ILE A 104 1.59 -1.69 4.53
CA ILE A 104 1.96 -0.62 5.46
C ILE A 104 0.95 0.53 5.53
N GLY A 105 -0.29 0.31 5.06
CA GLY A 105 -1.34 1.33 5.05
C GLY A 105 -1.68 1.89 6.43
N VAL A 106 -1.99 3.20 6.50
CA VAL A 106 -2.34 3.91 7.74
C VAL A 106 -3.63 4.70 7.56
N GLY A 107 -4.64 4.42 8.38
CA GLY A 107 -5.94 5.08 8.30
C GLY A 107 -5.90 6.59 8.56
N GLY A 108 -6.74 7.37 7.85
CA GLY A 108 -6.97 8.78 8.10
C GLY A 108 -5.80 9.72 7.78
N VAL A 109 -4.87 9.33 6.91
CA VAL A 109 -3.69 10.12 6.58
C VAL A 109 -3.77 10.76 5.21
N GLU A 110 -3.27 11.97 5.09
CA GLU A 110 -3.03 12.68 3.84
C GLU A 110 -1.76 12.16 3.16
N ILE A 111 -1.62 12.43 1.86
CA ILE A 111 -0.40 12.12 1.11
C ILE A 111 0.84 12.80 1.71
N SER A 112 0.69 13.96 2.31
CA SER A 112 1.75 14.71 3.01
C SER A 112 2.46 13.89 4.09
N ALA A 113 1.75 12.95 4.74
CA ALA A 113 2.33 12.07 5.74
C ALA A 113 3.39 11.12 5.16
N TRP A 114 3.18 10.65 3.93
CA TRP A 114 4.06 9.72 3.22
C TRP A 114 5.15 10.41 2.39
N ALA A 115 4.91 11.65 1.97
CA ALA A 115 5.83 12.44 1.17
C ALA A 115 7.10 12.80 1.96
N LYS A 116 8.13 13.26 1.25
CA LYS A 116 9.39 13.71 1.88
C LYS A 116 9.14 14.76 2.95
N GLY A 117 9.63 14.49 4.17
CA GLY A 117 9.40 15.30 5.36
C GLY A 117 8.14 14.94 6.15
N GLY A 118 7.28 14.05 5.65
CA GLY A 118 6.14 13.52 6.38
C GLY A 118 6.54 12.46 7.40
N TYR A 119 5.72 12.27 8.43
CA TYR A 119 6.04 11.39 9.57
C TYR A 119 5.99 9.89 9.24
N LEU A 120 5.39 9.49 8.11
CA LEU A 120 5.40 8.11 7.59
C LEU A 120 6.51 7.88 6.55
N HIS A 121 7.22 8.92 6.13
CA HIS A 121 8.24 8.81 5.09
C HIS A 121 9.38 7.86 5.48
N ASN A 122 9.85 7.95 6.72
CA ASN A 122 10.90 7.06 7.21
C ASN A 122 10.43 5.60 7.27
N ARG A 123 9.19 5.34 7.69
CA ARG A 123 8.61 4.00 7.67
C ARG A 123 8.60 3.39 6.27
N LEU A 124 8.24 4.19 5.25
CA LEU A 124 8.31 3.75 3.86
C LEU A 124 9.74 3.41 3.46
N ILE A 125 10.70 4.28 3.80
CA ILE A 125 12.13 4.07 3.53
C ILE A 125 12.63 2.78 4.19
N GLU A 126 12.41 2.61 5.48
CA GLU A 126 12.85 1.47 6.28
C GLU A 126 12.30 0.16 5.73
N THR A 127 11.00 0.12 5.36
CA THR A 127 10.41 -1.08 4.76
C THR A 127 11.06 -1.40 3.41
N VAL A 128 11.30 -0.41 2.56
CA VAL A 128 11.93 -0.62 1.26
C VAL A 128 13.38 -1.06 1.39
N GLU A 129 14.13 -0.53 2.35
CA GLU A 129 15.51 -0.97 2.65
C GLU A 129 15.55 -2.42 3.14
N GLN A 130 14.67 -2.81 4.06
CA GLN A 130 14.57 -4.19 4.53
C GLN A 130 14.30 -5.17 3.38
N LEU A 131 13.38 -4.83 2.48
CA LEU A 131 13.10 -5.65 1.31
C LEU A 131 14.34 -5.81 0.42
N LYS A 132 15.08 -4.73 0.21
CA LYS A 132 16.32 -4.73 -0.58
C LYS A 132 17.40 -5.61 0.07
N GLU A 133 17.63 -5.46 1.36
CA GLU A 133 18.59 -6.29 2.12
C GLU A 133 18.25 -7.78 2.06
N GLN A 134 16.97 -8.10 2.04
CA GLN A 134 16.48 -9.47 1.95
C GLN A 134 16.27 -9.96 0.51
N HIS A 135 16.69 -9.19 -0.50
CA HIS A 135 16.53 -9.51 -1.92
C HIS A 135 15.09 -9.80 -2.34
N ILE A 136 14.12 -9.09 -1.72
CA ILE A 136 12.70 -9.16 -2.07
C ILE A 136 12.37 -7.92 -2.90
N THR A 137 11.92 -8.12 -4.13
CA THR A 137 11.50 -7.03 -5.02
C THR A 137 10.00 -7.15 -5.26
N PRO A 138 9.19 -6.13 -4.94
CA PRO A 138 7.78 -6.14 -5.30
C PRO A 138 7.57 -6.24 -6.81
N ASP A 139 6.66 -7.09 -7.26
CA ASP A 139 6.25 -7.15 -8.68
C ASP A 139 5.34 -5.96 -9.02
N CYS A 140 4.56 -5.50 -8.06
CA CYS A 140 3.77 -4.28 -8.17
C CYS A 140 3.65 -3.57 -6.82
N ILE A 141 3.44 -2.26 -6.91
CA ILE A 141 3.23 -1.37 -5.78
C ILE A 141 1.84 -0.77 -5.94
N LEU A 142 0.99 -0.86 -4.93
CA LEU A 142 -0.39 -0.39 -4.98
C LEU A 142 -0.61 0.72 -3.97
N TRP A 143 -0.97 1.90 -4.49
CA TRP A 143 -1.30 3.09 -3.73
C TRP A 143 -2.80 3.31 -3.68
N HIS A 144 -3.38 3.32 -2.49
CA HIS A 144 -4.81 3.59 -2.30
C HIS A 144 -5.00 4.63 -1.20
N GLN A 145 -5.16 5.89 -1.62
CA GLN A 145 -5.27 7.06 -0.76
C GLN A 145 -5.95 8.19 -1.57
N GLY A 146 -6.50 9.20 -0.92
CA GLY A 146 -7.04 10.39 -1.59
C GLY A 146 -8.20 11.03 -0.83
N GLU A 147 -8.90 10.29 -0.01
CA GLU A 147 -10.09 10.74 0.70
C GLU A 147 -9.72 11.82 1.74
N SER A 148 -8.62 11.67 2.47
CA SER A 148 -8.15 12.67 3.42
C SER A 148 -7.70 13.96 2.74
N ASP A 149 -7.07 13.85 1.58
CA ASP A 149 -6.66 15.00 0.78
C ASP A 149 -7.84 15.73 0.15
N ASN A 150 -8.92 15.02 -0.16
CA ASN A 150 -10.20 15.60 -0.52
C ASN A 150 -10.74 16.53 0.59
N ILE A 151 -10.74 16.04 1.83
CA ILE A 151 -11.21 16.82 2.99
C ILE A 151 -10.34 18.07 3.21
N SER A 152 -9.02 17.90 3.04
CA SER A 152 -8.03 18.97 3.24
C SER A 152 -7.90 19.92 2.04
N ASN A 153 -8.67 19.72 0.97
CA ASN A 153 -8.61 20.50 -0.27
C ASN A 153 -7.18 20.57 -0.86
N THR A 154 -6.44 19.46 -0.83
CA THR A 154 -5.12 19.39 -1.44
C THR A 154 -5.24 19.61 -2.95
N SER A 155 -4.48 20.56 -3.50
CA SER A 155 -4.52 20.83 -4.93
C SER A 155 -3.93 19.67 -5.75
N GLU A 156 -4.41 19.54 -6.99
CA GLU A 156 -3.92 18.54 -7.94
C GLU A 156 -2.40 18.58 -8.09
N GLU A 157 -1.82 19.76 -8.23
CA GLU A 157 -0.38 19.98 -8.39
C GLU A 157 0.40 19.53 -7.15
N ASN A 158 -0.07 19.90 -5.96
CA ASN A 158 0.56 19.48 -4.70
C ASN A 158 0.49 17.98 -4.50
N TYR A 159 -0.63 17.35 -4.82
CA TYR A 159 -0.78 15.90 -4.72
C TYR A 159 0.22 15.18 -5.63
N ILE A 160 0.33 15.59 -6.90
CA ILE A 160 1.28 15.03 -7.87
C ILE A 160 2.72 15.22 -7.36
N ARG A 161 3.09 16.44 -6.95
CA ARG A 161 4.44 16.74 -6.46
C ARG A 161 4.81 15.89 -5.24
N MET A 162 3.90 15.71 -4.28
CA MET A 162 4.13 14.87 -3.12
C MET A 162 4.26 13.40 -3.50
N PHE A 163 3.43 12.92 -4.42
CA PHE A 163 3.50 11.55 -4.91
C PHE A 163 4.84 11.24 -5.60
N GLU A 164 5.42 12.19 -6.33
CA GLU A 164 6.73 12.02 -6.95
C GLU A 164 7.83 11.79 -5.90
N THR A 165 7.77 12.42 -4.73
CA THR A 165 8.72 12.16 -3.64
C THR A 165 8.57 10.76 -3.05
N ILE A 166 7.35 10.24 -3.03
CA ILE A 166 7.05 8.85 -2.62
C ILE A 166 7.61 7.87 -3.65
N ARG A 167 7.37 8.12 -4.93
CA ARG A 167 7.87 7.30 -6.04
C ARG A 167 9.40 7.23 -6.02
N GLU A 168 10.07 8.33 -5.71
CA GLU A 168 11.53 8.41 -5.64
C GLU A 168 12.11 7.48 -4.57
N VAL A 169 11.40 7.21 -3.48
CA VAL A 169 11.86 6.24 -2.45
C VAL A 169 12.14 4.87 -3.08
N PHE A 170 11.27 4.41 -3.96
CA PHE A 170 11.44 3.14 -4.66
C PHE A 170 12.52 3.24 -5.75
N ARG A 171 12.47 4.30 -6.57
CA ARG A 171 13.34 4.45 -7.74
C ARG A 171 14.81 4.62 -7.37
N SER A 172 15.11 5.45 -6.36
CA SER A 172 16.48 5.64 -5.86
C SER A 172 17.09 4.36 -5.27
N ARG A 173 16.25 3.38 -4.90
CA ARG A 173 16.67 2.08 -4.36
C ARG A 173 16.68 0.94 -5.39
N GLY A 174 16.49 1.28 -6.67
CA GLY A 174 16.51 0.32 -7.79
C GLY A 174 15.22 -0.47 -7.97
N ILE A 175 14.16 -0.18 -7.21
CA ILE A 175 12.84 -0.81 -7.38
C ILE A 175 12.09 -0.07 -8.48
N ASN A 176 12.02 -0.69 -9.65
CA ASN A 176 11.40 -0.14 -10.85
C ASN A 176 10.03 -0.75 -11.18
N SER A 177 9.43 -1.42 -10.23
CA SER A 177 8.12 -2.08 -10.36
C SER A 177 7.00 -1.08 -10.71
N PRO A 178 5.97 -1.51 -11.44
CA PRO A 178 4.83 -0.66 -11.70
C PRO A 178 4.14 -0.21 -10.42
N ILE A 179 3.68 1.04 -10.39
CA ILE A 179 2.89 1.57 -9.28
C ILE A 179 1.45 1.74 -9.78
N GLY A 180 0.52 0.98 -9.22
CA GLY A 180 -0.89 1.16 -9.44
C GLY A 180 -1.43 2.24 -8.48
N VAL A 181 -2.16 3.20 -9.01
CA VAL A 181 -2.81 4.26 -8.23
C VAL A 181 -4.31 4.06 -8.30
N ALA A 182 -4.93 3.77 -7.17
CA ALA A 182 -6.38 3.71 -7.07
C ALA A 182 -6.96 5.14 -7.15
N VAL A 183 -8.06 5.28 -7.88
CA VAL A 183 -8.78 6.55 -7.97
C VAL A 183 -9.79 6.62 -6.82
N ALA A 184 -9.56 7.53 -5.87
CA ALA A 184 -10.51 7.82 -4.79
C ALA A 184 -11.76 8.49 -5.41
N SER A 185 -12.82 7.72 -5.58
CA SER A 185 -14.00 8.15 -6.34
C SER A 185 -15.02 8.88 -5.49
N TYR A 186 -15.06 8.64 -4.18
CA TYR A 186 -16.06 9.18 -3.29
C TYR A 186 -15.59 9.24 -1.84
N HIS A 187 -15.95 10.30 -1.12
CA HIS A 187 -15.79 10.41 0.32
C HIS A 187 -17.05 11.02 0.97
N PRO A 188 -17.81 10.25 1.76
CA PRO A 188 -19.14 10.65 2.24
C PRO A 188 -19.12 11.81 3.25
N TYR A 189 -17.97 12.12 3.82
CA TYR A 189 -17.80 13.16 4.84
C TYR A 189 -17.22 14.48 4.30
N CYS A 190 -17.04 14.59 2.99
CA CYS A 190 -16.66 15.87 2.38
C CYS A 190 -17.85 16.83 2.37
N VAL A 191 -17.70 17.94 3.06
CA VAL A 191 -18.70 19.03 3.15
C VAL A 191 -18.44 20.08 2.06
N ASN A 192 -17.85 19.70 0.94
CA ASN A 192 -17.61 20.60 -0.18
C ASN A 192 -18.76 20.53 -1.20
N GLU A 193 -18.83 21.52 -2.08
CA GLU A 193 -19.86 21.66 -3.13
C GLU A 193 -19.91 20.44 -4.09
N ASN A 194 -18.92 19.57 -4.05
CA ASN A 194 -18.76 18.41 -4.92
C ASN A 194 -19.23 17.09 -4.28
N GLU A 195 -19.98 17.13 -3.18
CA GLU A 195 -20.57 15.95 -2.52
C GLU A 195 -19.56 14.79 -2.28
N GLY A 196 -18.33 15.11 -1.89
CA GLY A 196 -17.27 14.11 -1.70
C GLY A 196 -16.54 13.66 -2.95
N ASN A 197 -16.79 14.31 -4.08
CA ASN A 197 -16.14 14.08 -5.38
C ASN A 197 -15.22 15.23 -5.74
N ASP A 198 -14.07 15.37 -5.09
CA ASP A 198 -13.12 16.42 -5.50
C ASP A 198 -12.45 16.04 -6.84
N PRO A 199 -12.64 16.83 -7.90
CA PRO A 199 -12.01 16.58 -9.18
C PRO A 199 -10.48 16.72 -9.13
N ALA A 200 -9.92 17.53 -8.23
CA ALA A 200 -8.47 17.77 -8.15
C ALA A 200 -7.71 16.48 -7.83
N ILE A 201 -8.11 15.77 -6.76
CA ILE A 201 -7.47 14.50 -6.37
C ILE A 201 -7.68 13.42 -7.44
N ARG A 202 -8.90 13.28 -7.97
CA ARG A 202 -9.21 12.31 -9.03
C ARG A 202 -8.41 12.58 -10.30
N ASN A 203 -8.24 13.84 -10.69
CA ASN A 203 -7.46 14.24 -11.86
C ASN A 203 -5.97 13.96 -11.64
N ALA A 204 -5.43 14.30 -10.46
CA ALA A 204 -4.06 13.95 -10.07
C ALA A 204 -3.81 12.44 -10.21
N GLN A 205 -4.66 11.62 -9.63
CA GLN A 205 -4.55 10.17 -9.65
C GLN A 205 -4.63 9.60 -11.07
N LYS A 206 -5.56 10.09 -11.89
CA LYS A 206 -5.67 9.68 -13.31
C LYS A 206 -4.42 10.07 -14.11
N LYS A 207 -3.85 11.26 -13.89
CA LYS A 207 -2.61 11.69 -14.53
C LYS A 207 -1.43 10.81 -14.12
N LEU A 208 -1.30 10.52 -12.83
CA LEU A 208 -0.29 9.62 -12.30
C LEU A 208 -0.42 8.22 -12.90
N ALA A 209 -1.60 7.62 -12.91
CA ALA A 209 -1.86 6.31 -13.49
C ALA A 209 -1.53 6.26 -15.00
N LYS A 210 -1.91 7.29 -15.78
CA LYS A 210 -1.62 7.37 -17.21
C LYS A 210 -0.11 7.44 -17.49
N ASN A 211 0.63 8.24 -16.74
CA ASN A 211 2.09 8.36 -16.88
C ASN A 211 2.81 7.05 -16.55
N MET A 212 2.30 6.28 -15.60
CA MET A 212 2.84 4.97 -15.24
C MET A 212 2.56 3.91 -16.31
N MET A 213 1.39 3.91 -16.94
CA MET A 213 1.07 3.01 -18.07
C MET A 213 1.95 3.27 -19.29
N ILE A 214 2.29 4.53 -19.58
CA ILE A 214 3.22 4.88 -20.65
C ILE A 214 4.62 4.32 -20.37
N SER A 215 5.09 4.39 -19.13
CA SER A 215 6.36 3.80 -18.69
C SER A 215 6.39 2.27 -18.85
N LEU A 216 5.26 1.59 -18.69
CA LEU A 216 5.14 0.14 -18.90
C LEU A 216 5.18 -0.25 -20.39
N ARG A 217 4.55 0.54 -21.25
CA ARG A 217 4.54 0.28 -22.70
C ARG A 217 5.91 0.47 -23.37
N GLY A 218 6.81 1.28 -22.80
CA GLY A 218 8.18 1.49 -23.27
C GLY A 218 9.15 0.34 -22.93
N ARG A 219 8.71 -0.65 -22.14
CA ARG A 219 9.48 -1.85 -21.81
C ARG A 219 8.99 -3.05 -22.61
N THR A 220 9.00 -2.98 -23.93
CA THR A 220 8.96 -4.19 -24.75
C THR A 220 10.22 -4.99 -24.46
N ARG A 221 10.05 -6.20 -23.97
CA ARG A 221 11.13 -7.18 -23.82
C ARG A 221 11.87 -7.29 -25.15
N THR A 222 13.09 -6.85 -25.19
CA THR A 222 14.05 -7.40 -26.16
C THR A 222 14.36 -8.79 -25.64
N SER A 223 13.88 -9.77 -26.39
CA SER A 223 14.18 -11.19 -26.26
C SER A 223 15.68 -11.48 -26.29
#